data_1e6a3cddb4bc99a0d1d7b7b9adb348e4
#
_entry.id   1e6a3cddb4bc99a0d1d7b7b9adb348e4
#
_cell.length_a   1.000
_cell.length_b   1.000
_cell.length_c   1.000
_cell.angle_alpha   90.00
_cell.angle_beta   90.00
_cell.angle_gamma   90.00
#
_symmetry.space_group_name_H-M   'P 1'
#
loop_
_entity.id
_entity.type
_entity.pdbx_description
1 polymer ?
#
loop_
_entity_poly.entity_id
_entity_poly.type
_entity_poly.pdbx_seq_one_letter_code
_entity_poly.pdbx_strand_id
1 'polypeptide(L)' 'MEDLKIIGEVEDIIYRNKDNGYTVFSLTTEDDEVTCVGVVPQIHSGEALEIHGSWAMHPLYGRQVQVQ' A
#
# COMPACT_ATOMS: atom_id res chain seq x y z
N MET A 1 -14.70 4.30 -12.14
CA MET A 1 -13.54 3.96 -11.36
C MET A 1 -13.67 4.53 -9.96
N GLU A 2 -13.50 3.74 -8.97
CA GLU A 2 -13.70 4.18 -7.61
C GLU A 2 -12.39 4.44 -6.91
N ASP A 3 -12.32 5.58 -6.25
CA ASP A 3 -11.20 5.89 -5.38
C ASP A 3 -11.51 5.37 -4.00
N LEU A 4 -10.56 4.65 -3.45
CA LEU A 4 -10.64 4.19 -2.08
C LEU A 4 -9.82 5.12 -1.21
N LYS A 5 -10.30 5.34 0.00
CA LYS A 5 -9.50 5.98 1.03
C LYS A 5 -9.31 4.95 2.14
N ILE A 6 -8.07 4.64 2.44
CA ILE A 6 -7.74 3.63 3.43
C ILE A 6 -6.82 4.26 4.47
N ILE A 7 -7.17 4.09 5.73
CA ILE A 7 -6.40 4.61 6.84
C ILE A 7 -5.87 3.42 7.61
N GLY A 8 -4.58 3.41 7.87
CA GLY A 8 -3.96 2.33 8.59
C GLY A 8 -2.55 2.64 8.99
N GLU A 9 -1.87 1.61 9.48
CA GLU A 9 -0.50 1.72 9.95
C GLU A 9 0.37 0.81 9.11
N VAL A 10 1.55 1.30 8.71
CA VAL A 10 2.49 0.50 7.93
C VAL A 10 2.99 -0.64 8.80
N GLU A 11 2.70 -1.86 8.36
CA GLU A 11 3.15 -3.05 9.06
C GLU A 11 4.55 -3.44 8.61
N ASP A 12 4.77 -3.47 7.31
CA ASP A 12 6.02 -3.97 6.76
C ASP A 12 6.25 -3.40 5.37
N ILE A 13 7.50 -3.10 5.06
CA ILE A 13 7.91 -2.70 3.72
C ILE A 13 8.43 -3.94 3.03
N ILE A 14 7.69 -4.45 2.07
CA ILE A 14 8.04 -5.70 1.40
C ILE A 14 9.12 -5.46 0.35
N TYR A 15 9.01 -4.37 -0.38
CA TYR A 15 9.95 -4.04 -1.43
C TYR A 15 9.93 -2.54 -1.67
N ARG A 16 11.10 -1.98 -1.96
CA ARG A 16 11.19 -0.57 -2.35
C ARG A 16 12.29 -0.40 -3.38
N ASN A 17 11.94 0.24 -4.49
CA ASN A 17 12.89 0.60 -5.53
C ASN A 17 13.34 2.03 -5.26
N LYS A 18 14.60 2.21 -4.93
CA LYS A 18 15.14 3.51 -4.56
C LYS A 18 15.19 4.49 -5.73
N ASP A 19 15.26 3.96 -6.95
CA ASP A 19 15.43 4.82 -8.12
C ASP A 19 14.15 5.54 -8.48
N ASN A 20 13.01 4.88 -8.35
CA ASN A 20 11.75 5.48 -8.76
C ASN A 20 10.72 5.61 -7.63
N GLY A 21 11.04 5.10 -6.43
CA GLY A 21 10.14 5.19 -5.31
C GLY A 21 9.02 4.17 -5.30
N TYR A 22 9.03 3.22 -6.23
CA TYR A 22 8.01 2.18 -6.24
C TYR A 22 8.14 1.31 -4.99
N THR A 23 7.05 1.17 -4.28
CA THR A 23 7.07 0.48 -2.99
C THR A 23 5.92 -0.51 -2.93
N VAL A 24 6.21 -1.67 -2.34
CA VAL A 24 5.19 -2.66 -1.98
C VAL A 24 5.21 -2.75 -0.47
N PHE A 25 4.09 -2.51 0.16
CA PHE A 25 4.04 -2.51 1.61
C PHE A 25 2.72 -3.05 2.11
N SER A 26 2.74 -3.49 3.36
CA SER A 26 1.58 -4.03 4.04
C SER A 26 1.05 -2.97 4.98
N LEU A 27 -0.25 -2.72 4.93
CA LEU A 27 -0.92 -1.73 5.75
C LEU A 27 -1.96 -2.43 6.61
N THR A 28 -1.87 -2.22 7.92
CA THR A 28 -2.84 -2.79 8.86
C THR A 28 -3.94 -1.77 9.08
N THR A 29 -5.15 -2.14 8.74
CA THR A 29 -6.32 -1.30 8.97
C THR A 29 -7.07 -1.81 10.19
N GLU A 30 -8.16 -1.16 10.49
CA GLU A 30 -9.00 -1.55 11.63
C GLU A 30 -9.51 -2.98 11.49
N ASP A 31 -9.83 -3.38 10.26
CA ASP A 31 -10.48 -4.67 10.02
C ASP A 31 -9.56 -5.70 9.38
N ASP A 32 -8.48 -5.27 8.75
CA ASP A 32 -7.77 -6.15 7.84
C ASP A 32 -6.35 -5.70 7.61
N GLU A 33 -5.60 -6.53 6.92
CA GLU A 33 -4.27 -6.21 6.45
C GLU A 33 -4.30 -6.16 4.93
N VAL A 34 -3.78 -5.09 4.34
CA VAL A 34 -3.91 -4.84 2.91
C VAL A 34 -2.54 -4.63 2.30
N THR A 35 -2.29 -5.26 1.17
CA THR A 35 -1.06 -5.02 0.42
C THR A 35 -1.27 -3.81 -0.49
N CYS A 36 -0.36 -2.86 -0.40
CA CYS A 36 -0.42 -1.63 -1.18
C CYS A 36 0.80 -1.52 -2.08
N VAL A 37 0.60 -1.04 -3.30
CA VAL A 37 1.68 -0.89 -4.26
C VAL A 37 1.57 0.46 -4.93
N GLY A 38 2.72 1.07 -5.22
CA GLY A 38 2.74 2.32 -5.95
C GLY A 38 3.98 3.14 -5.65
N VAL A 39 4.07 4.29 -6.32
CA VAL A 39 5.16 5.22 -6.06
C VAL A 39 4.76 6.11 -4.90
N VAL A 40 5.47 5.96 -3.79
CA VAL A 40 5.16 6.70 -2.56
C VAL A 40 6.46 7.27 -2.00
N PRO A 41 6.35 8.31 -1.16
CA PRO A 41 7.53 8.81 -0.44
C PRO A 41 8.06 7.73 0.48
N GLN A 42 9.24 7.94 1.01
CA GLN A 42 9.80 6.98 1.95
C GLN A 42 8.92 6.89 3.20
N ILE A 43 8.51 5.69 3.52
CA ILE A 43 7.66 5.42 4.68
C ILE A 43 8.37 4.44 5.58
N HIS A 44 7.90 4.33 6.82
CA HIS A 44 8.52 3.47 7.83
C HIS A 44 7.48 2.62 8.51
N SER A 45 7.89 1.42 8.94
CA SER A 45 7.01 0.57 9.74
C SER A 45 6.54 1.31 10.98
N GLY A 46 5.26 1.18 11.28
CA GLY A 46 4.64 1.85 12.42
C GLY A 46 4.06 3.22 12.08
N GLU A 47 4.30 3.70 10.88
CA GLU A 47 3.81 5.02 10.48
C GLU A 47 2.34 4.94 10.10
N ALA A 48 1.55 5.90 10.59
CA ALA A 48 0.13 5.97 10.25
C ALA A 48 -0.03 6.69 8.93
N LEU A 49 -0.80 6.11 8.02
CA LEU A 49 -0.99 6.66 6.69
C LEU A 49 -2.46 6.70 6.31
N GLU A 50 -2.78 7.70 5.51
CA GLU A 50 -4.03 7.72 4.76
C GLU A 50 -3.65 7.61 3.30
N ILE A 51 -4.12 6.56 2.62
CA ILE A 51 -3.80 6.36 1.22
C ILE A 51 -5.06 6.41 0.37
N HIS A 52 -4.88 6.82 -0.86
CA HIS A 52 -5.94 6.85 -1.86
C HIS A 52 -5.52 5.97 -3.02
N GLY A 53 -6.43 5.18 -3.52
CA GLY A 53 -6.09 4.28 -4.61
C GLY A 53 -7.29 3.47 -5.06
N SER A 54 -7.00 2.41 -5.77
CA SER A 54 -8.04 1.53 -6.28
C SER A 54 -7.60 0.08 -6.12
N TRP A 55 -8.59 -0.82 -6.07
CA TRP A 55 -8.29 -2.24 -6.02
C TRP A 55 -7.75 -2.72 -7.35
N ALA A 56 -6.73 -3.57 -7.28
CA ALA A 56 -6.16 -4.23 -8.45
C ALA A 56 -5.93 -5.69 -8.11
N MET A 57 -5.95 -6.53 -9.12
CA MET A 57 -5.75 -7.95 -8.91
C MET A 57 -4.39 -8.35 -9.47
N HIS A 58 -3.55 -8.93 -8.63
CA HIS A 58 -2.28 -9.47 -9.06
C HIS A 58 -2.44 -10.97 -9.31
N PRO A 59 -1.91 -11.50 -10.42
CA PRO A 59 -2.11 -12.92 -10.73
C PRO A 59 -1.57 -13.88 -9.67
N LEU A 60 -0.50 -13.49 -8.98
CA LEU A 60 0.13 -14.36 -8.00
C LEU A 60 -0.27 -14.03 -6.57
N TYR A 61 -0.43 -12.74 -6.26
CA TYR A 61 -0.60 -12.33 -4.87
C TYR A 61 -2.03 -11.94 -4.52
N GLY A 62 -2.93 -11.93 -5.51
CA GLY A 62 -4.31 -11.61 -5.24
C GLY A 62 -4.58 -10.13 -5.20
N ARG A 63 -5.50 -9.73 -4.35
CA ARG A 63 -6.00 -8.36 -4.33
C ARG A 63 -5.02 -7.41 -3.68
N GLN A 64 -4.80 -6.29 -4.33
CA GLN A 64 -3.90 -5.24 -3.85
C GLN A 64 -4.55 -3.89 -4.02
N VAL A 65 -4.07 -2.90 -3.26
CA VAL A 65 -4.47 -1.51 -3.47
C VAL A 65 -3.35 -0.83 -4.26
N GLN A 66 -3.71 -0.30 -5.40
CA GLN A 66 -2.77 0.49 -6.18
C GLN A 66 -2.90 1.94 -5.75
N VAL A 67 -1.85 2.47 -5.16
CA VAL A 67 -1.82 3.81 -4.60
C VAL A 67 -1.72 4.83 -5.73
N GLN A 68 -2.49 5.90 -5.63
CA GLN A 68 -2.45 6.98 -6.58
C GLN A 68 -1.64 8.15 -6.07
#